data_fc641935bc3d0f86418e0b194b8569a1
#
_entry.id   fc641935bc3d0f86418e0b194b8569a1
#
_cell.length_a   1.000
_cell.length_b   1.000
_cell.length_c   1.000
_cell.angle_alpha   90.00
_cell.angle_beta   90.00
_cell.angle_gamma   90.00
#
_symmetry.space_group_name_H-M   'P 1'
#
loop_
_entity.id
_entity.type
_entity.pdbx_description
1 polymer ?
#
loop_
_entity_poly.entity_id
_entity_poly.type
_entity_poly.pdbx_seq_one_letter_code
_entity_poly.pdbx_strand_id
1 'polypeptide(L)'
;MKKIYLFGMAVWLLIWPVVPEACAEPALPHIVILATGGTIAGAAPAATETKDYRAGVMNIDRLLGSVPGIGRLARITGEQVVNIDSSLMTGESWLKLARRVNRLLASPDVDGIVITHGTDTLEETAFFLHLVVKSEKPVVLVGAMRPATAISADGPLNLLNAVALAASREAIGRGVLVTLNEKIYSGREVTKTNTTSVDTFSAREWGCLGYILDNQVF
;
A
#
# COMPACT_ATOMS: atom_id res chain seq x y z
N MET A 1 32.99 47.35 71.41
CA MET A 1 32.30 47.58 70.13
C MET A 1 32.71 46.45 69.15
N LYS A 2 31.83 45.44 68.95
CA LYS A 2 32.13 44.30 68.05
C LYS A 2 31.40 44.60 66.73
N LYS A 3 32.16 44.70 65.62
CA LYS A 3 31.60 44.88 64.26
C LYS A 3 31.24 43.50 63.73
N ILE A 4 29.96 43.30 63.39
CA ILE A 4 29.45 42.11 62.72
C ILE A 4 29.49 42.40 61.19
N TYR A 5 30.27 41.63 60.47
CA TYR A 5 30.25 41.64 58.99
C TYR A 5 29.24 40.61 58.50
N LEU A 6 28.14 41.09 57.86
CA LEU A 6 27.20 40.24 57.16
C LEU A 6 27.80 39.91 55.78
N PHE A 7 28.08 38.66 55.52
CA PHE A 7 28.50 38.15 54.22
C PHE A 7 27.22 37.77 53.44
N GLY A 8 26.82 38.58 52.47
CA GLY A 8 25.68 38.30 51.58
C GLY A 8 26.14 37.31 50.49
N MET A 9 25.63 36.09 50.55
CA MET A 9 25.85 35.06 49.51
C MET A 9 24.82 35.27 48.38
N ALA A 10 25.27 35.82 47.27
CA ALA A 10 24.41 35.97 46.07
C ALA A 10 24.34 34.59 45.36
N VAL A 11 23.16 33.96 45.41
CA VAL A 11 22.86 32.74 44.65
C VAL A 11 22.47 33.14 43.20
N TRP A 12 23.35 32.87 42.26
CA TRP A 12 23.07 33.00 40.86
C TRP A 12 22.30 31.76 40.37
N LEU A 13 20.99 31.88 40.19
CA LEU A 13 20.17 30.88 39.49
C LEU A 13 20.51 30.93 37.99
N LEU A 14 21.32 29.99 37.53
CA LEU A 14 21.52 29.73 36.10
C LEU A 14 20.22 29.16 35.52
N ILE A 15 19.40 30.03 34.95
CA ILE A 15 18.23 29.62 34.12
C ILE A 15 18.81 29.17 32.78
N TRP A 16 18.94 27.83 32.60
CA TRP A 16 19.27 27.23 31.33
C TRP A 16 18.04 27.35 30.45
N PRO A 17 18.11 27.97 29.24
CA PRO A 17 16.98 27.98 28.35
C PRO A 17 16.70 26.54 27.89
N VAL A 18 15.54 25.99 28.26
CA VAL A 18 15.00 24.78 27.67
C VAL A 18 14.58 25.14 26.25
N VAL A 19 15.46 24.92 25.29
CA VAL A 19 15.11 25.00 23.86
C VAL A 19 14.22 23.78 23.59
N PRO A 20 12.94 23.99 23.19
CA PRO A 20 12.11 22.86 22.79
C PRO A 20 12.80 22.18 21.60
N GLU A 21 13.14 20.89 21.74
CA GLU A 21 13.53 20.07 20.62
C GLU A 21 12.37 20.14 19.60
N ALA A 22 12.62 20.73 18.45
CA ALA A 22 11.69 20.70 17.34
C ALA A 22 11.46 19.22 17.00
N CYS A 23 10.31 18.66 17.36
CA CYS A 23 9.89 17.35 16.90
C CYS A 23 9.91 17.41 15.37
N ALA A 24 10.94 16.86 14.75
CA ALA A 24 10.94 16.63 13.31
C ALA A 24 9.71 15.75 12.99
N GLU A 25 8.86 16.20 12.09
CA GLU A 25 7.78 15.35 11.62
C GLU A 25 8.38 14.01 11.15
N PRO A 26 7.82 12.86 11.55
CA PRO A 26 8.33 11.58 11.12
C PRO A 26 8.36 11.52 9.58
N ALA A 27 9.49 11.14 9.02
CA ALA A 27 9.63 11.00 7.59
C ALA A 27 8.58 10.02 7.05
N LEU A 28 7.96 10.37 5.92
CA LEU A 28 6.97 9.50 5.28
C LEU A 28 7.59 8.13 4.93
N PRO A 29 6.88 7.02 5.15
CA PRO A 29 7.36 5.70 4.79
C PRO A 29 7.59 5.58 3.28
N HIS A 30 8.57 4.78 2.87
CA HIS A 30 8.85 4.50 1.47
C HIS A 30 8.11 3.26 1.01
N ILE A 31 7.12 3.44 0.16
CA ILE A 31 6.33 2.37 -0.44
C ILE A 31 6.71 2.20 -1.91
N VAL A 32 7.09 0.97 -2.28
CA VAL A 32 7.36 0.61 -3.67
C VAL A 32 6.12 -0.03 -4.28
N ILE A 33 5.65 0.52 -5.41
CA ILE A 33 4.52 -0.03 -6.15
C ILE A 33 5.03 -0.87 -7.31
N LEU A 34 4.75 -2.16 -7.29
CA LEU A 34 5.07 -3.11 -8.35
C LEU A 34 3.84 -3.33 -9.23
N ALA A 35 3.90 -2.86 -10.47
CA ALA A 35 2.79 -3.00 -11.40
C ALA A 35 2.91 -4.29 -12.23
N THR A 36 1.82 -5.08 -12.28
CA THR A 36 1.74 -6.30 -13.09
C THR A 36 0.71 -6.23 -14.22
N GLY A 37 -0.05 -5.14 -14.31
CA GLY A 37 -1.10 -4.96 -15.31
C GLY A 37 -2.51 -5.13 -14.73
N GLY A 38 -3.36 -5.88 -15.41
CA GLY A 38 -4.75 -6.13 -15.01
C GLY A 38 -5.70 -4.96 -15.33
N THR A 39 -6.94 -5.08 -14.86
CA THR A 39 -8.04 -4.13 -15.07
C THR A 39 -7.75 -2.76 -14.50
N ILE A 40 -7.06 -2.68 -13.36
CA ILE A 40 -6.67 -1.41 -12.73
C ILE A 40 -5.82 -0.52 -13.65
N ALA A 41 -5.07 -1.14 -14.56
CA ALA A 41 -4.31 -0.49 -15.63
C ALA A 41 -4.97 -0.65 -17.00
N GLY A 42 -6.25 -1.01 -17.04
CA GLY A 42 -7.01 -1.27 -18.25
C GLY A 42 -7.64 -0.01 -18.85
N ALA A 43 -7.89 -0.05 -20.16
CA ALA A 43 -8.58 1.01 -20.87
C ALA A 43 -9.69 0.44 -21.76
N ALA A 44 -10.87 1.02 -21.66
CA ALA A 44 -12.02 0.77 -22.55
C ALA A 44 -12.12 1.82 -23.65
N PRO A 45 -12.76 1.51 -24.79
CA PRO A 45 -13.01 2.45 -25.87
C PRO A 45 -13.88 3.65 -25.45
N ALA A 46 -14.85 3.44 -24.56
CA ALA A 46 -15.69 4.49 -24.01
C ALA A 46 -15.78 4.41 -22.49
N ALA A 47 -15.96 5.56 -21.83
CA ALA A 47 -16.04 5.64 -20.37
C ALA A 47 -17.26 4.89 -19.76
N THR A 48 -18.28 4.61 -20.58
CA THR A 48 -19.47 3.84 -20.19
C THR A 48 -19.29 2.32 -20.35
N GLU A 49 -18.19 1.88 -20.95
CA GLU A 49 -17.91 0.47 -21.18
C GLU A 49 -17.04 -0.09 -20.05
N THR A 50 -17.55 -1.14 -19.42
CA THR A 50 -16.87 -1.79 -18.28
C THR A 50 -16.52 -3.25 -18.55
N LYS A 51 -16.95 -3.82 -19.70
CA LYS A 51 -16.70 -5.22 -20.05
C LYS A 51 -15.68 -5.39 -21.18
N ASP A 52 -15.81 -4.60 -22.26
CA ASP A 52 -14.93 -4.70 -23.42
C ASP A 52 -13.77 -3.71 -23.28
N TYR A 53 -12.77 -4.08 -22.49
CA TYR A 53 -11.57 -3.28 -22.25
C TYR A 53 -10.30 -4.11 -22.48
N ARG A 54 -9.18 -3.44 -22.66
CA ARG A 54 -7.86 -4.06 -22.73
C ARG A 54 -7.16 -3.89 -21.37
N ALA A 55 -6.82 -5.00 -20.73
CA ALA A 55 -6.05 -5.00 -19.49
C ALA A 55 -4.59 -4.57 -19.75
N GLY A 56 -3.94 -3.98 -18.74
CA GLY A 56 -2.51 -3.67 -18.80
C GLY A 56 -2.10 -2.66 -19.88
N VAL A 57 -2.94 -1.69 -20.19
CA VAL A 57 -2.63 -0.65 -21.21
C VAL A 57 -1.87 0.53 -20.60
N MET A 58 -2.16 0.86 -19.35
CA MET A 58 -1.52 1.97 -18.65
C MET A 58 -0.24 1.50 -17.98
N ASN A 59 0.81 2.30 -18.08
CA ASN A 59 2.03 2.09 -17.31
C ASN A 59 1.87 2.63 -15.88
N ILE A 60 2.82 2.31 -15.02
CA ILE A 60 2.80 2.68 -13.61
C ILE A 60 2.76 4.20 -13.39
N ASP A 61 3.50 5.00 -14.17
CA ASP A 61 3.55 6.45 -13.99
C ASP A 61 2.19 7.10 -14.24
N ARG A 62 1.49 6.64 -15.28
CA ARG A 62 0.14 7.11 -15.60
C ARG A 62 -0.87 6.68 -14.54
N LEU A 63 -0.73 5.48 -14.01
CA LEU A 63 -1.57 4.98 -12.93
C LEU A 63 -1.39 5.84 -11.67
N LEU A 64 -0.15 6.13 -11.26
CA LEU A 64 0.15 6.99 -10.12
C LEU A 64 -0.38 8.41 -10.31
N GLY A 65 -0.26 8.96 -11.52
CA GLY A 65 -0.79 10.28 -11.87
C GLY A 65 -2.32 10.38 -11.76
N SER A 66 -3.04 9.25 -11.75
CA SER A 66 -4.49 9.22 -11.61
C SER A 66 -4.98 9.23 -10.14
N VAL A 67 -4.07 9.16 -9.15
CA VAL A 67 -4.42 9.06 -7.71
C VAL A 67 -4.02 10.33 -6.96
N PRO A 68 -4.94 11.32 -6.82
CA PRO A 68 -4.66 12.54 -6.10
C PRO A 68 -4.28 12.29 -4.64
N GLY A 69 -3.22 12.95 -4.17
CA GLY A 69 -2.85 12.92 -2.75
C GLY A 69 -2.08 11.69 -2.28
N ILE A 70 -1.80 10.71 -3.15
CA ILE A 70 -1.05 9.50 -2.79
C ILE A 70 0.32 9.82 -2.15
N GLY A 71 1.01 10.85 -2.62
CA GLY A 71 2.30 11.31 -2.08
C GLY A 71 2.22 11.95 -0.69
N ARG A 72 1.03 12.18 -0.13
CA ARG A 72 0.86 12.62 1.27
C ARG A 72 0.91 11.47 2.25
N LEU A 73 0.67 10.23 1.79
CA LEU A 73 0.67 9.03 2.62
C LEU A 73 2.05 8.40 2.73
N ALA A 74 2.82 8.46 1.65
CA ALA A 74 4.12 7.81 1.57
C ALA A 74 4.99 8.44 0.47
N ARG A 75 6.31 8.25 0.57
CA ARG A 75 7.24 8.42 -0.55
C ARG A 75 7.05 7.23 -1.49
N ILE A 76 6.66 7.48 -2.74
CA ILE A 76 6.29 6.43 -3.69
C ILE A 76 7.38 6.24 -4.75
N THR A 77 7.70 4.99 -5.03
CA THR A 77 8.48 4.57 -6.21
C THR A 77 7.68 3.54 -6.99
N GLY A 78 7.49 3.74 -8.29
CA GLY A 78 6.79 2.80 -9.18
C GLY A 78 7.76 1.97 -10.02
N GLU A 79 7.44 0.68 -10.20
CA GLU A 79 8.19 -0.23 -11.06
C GLU A 79 7.24 -1.14 -11.84
N GLN A 80 7.44 -1.26 -13.15
CA GLN A 80 6.69 -2.19 -13.98
C GLN A 80 7.41 -3.54 -14.00
N VAL A 81 6.81 -4.57 -13.39
CA VAL A 81 7.37 -5.94 -13.36
C VAL A 81 6.96 -6.71 -14.60
N VAL A 82 5.66 -6.71 -14.89
CA VAL A 82 5.03 -7.21 -16.12
C VAL A 82 3.82 -6.32 -16.44
N ASN A 83 3.25 -6.44 -17.63
CA ASN A 83 2.04 -5.68 -17.98
C ASN A 83 1.11 -6.58 -18.79
N ILE A 84 0.37 -7.43 -18.09
CA ILE A 84 -0.44 -8.49 -18.69
C ILE A 84 -1.83 -8.54 -18.07
N ASP A 85 -2.74 -9.21 -18.73
CA ASP A 85 -3.94 -9.74 -18.10
C ASP A 85 -3.55 -10.81 -17.07
N SER A 86 -4.20 -10.83 -15.91
CA SER A 86 -3.83 -11.78 -14.86
C SER A 86 -4.12 -13.24 -15.22
N SER A 87 -5.03 -13.51 -16.13
CA SER A 87 -5.25 -14.86 -16.68
C SER A 87 -4.03 -15.42 -17.41
N LEU A 88 -3.09 -14.54 -17.79
CA LEU A 88 -1.82 -14.90 -18.44
C LEU A 88 -0.63 -15.01 -17.46
N MET A 89 -0.90 -14.96 -16.16
CA MET A 89 0.16 -15.16 -15.14
C MET A 89 0.71 -16.58 -15.23
N THR A 90 2.04 -16.67 -15.24
CA THR A 90 2.77 -17.94 -15.30
C THR A 90 3.63 -18.15 -14.06
N GLY A 91 4.09 -19.36 -13.82
CA GLY A 91 5.06 -19.66 -12.74
C GLY A 91 6.33 -18.81 -12.85
N GLU A 92 6.79 -18.49 -14.06
CA GLU A 92 7.94 -17.61 -14.27
C GLU A 92 7.64 -16.17 -13.82
N SER A 93 6.47 -15.65 -14.16
CA SER A 93 6.00 -14.32 -13.73
C SER A 93 5.91 -14.25 -12.22
N TRP A 94 5.35 -15.26 -11.55
CA TRP A 94 5.28 -15.35 -10.10
C TRP A 94 6.66 -15.41 -9.45
N LEU A 95 7.58 -16.21 -9.97
CA LEU A 95 8.95 -16.29 -9.45
C LEU A 95 9.70 -14.97 -9.63
N LYS A 96 9.53 -14.30 -10.77
CA LYS A 96 10.10 -12.97 -11.02
C LYS A 96 9.59 -11.96 -9.99
N LEU A 97 8.28 -11.92 -9.77
CA LEU A 97 7.63 -11.04 -8.79
C LEU A 97 8.13 -11.32 -7.37
N ALA A 98 8.12 -12.57 -6.93
CA ALA A 98 8.56 -12.97 -5.59
C ALA A 98 10.02 -12.63 -5.31
N ARG A 99 10.92 -12.86 -6.29
CA ARG A 99 12.33 -12.46 -6.18
C ARG A 99 12.49 -10.96 -6.03
N ARG A 100 11.68 -10.18 -6.78
CA ARG A 100 11.71 -8.72 -6.71
C ARG A 100 11.20 -8.23 -5.37
N VAL A 101 10.07 -8.73 -4.90
CA VAL A 101 9.48 -8.43 -3.59
C VAL A 101 10.50 -8.68 -2.48
N ASN A 102 11.05 -9.89 -2.38
CA ASN A 102 12.01 -10.23 -1.32
C ASN A 102 13.28 -9.37 -1.37
N ARG A 103 13.77 -9.02 -2.56
CA ARG A 103 14.95 -8.14 -2.73
C ARG A 103 14.66 -6.72 -2.23
N LEU A 104 13.50 -6.17 -2.52
CA LEU A 104 13.10 -4.83 -2.07
C LEU A 104 12.90 -4.80 -0.56
N LEU A 105 12.21 -5.78 0.00
CA LEU A 105 11.94 -5.84 1.45
C LEU A 105 13.21 -6.07 2.29
N ALA A 106 14.26 -6.64 1.70
CA ALA A 106 15.57 -6.74 2.35
C ALA A 106 16.31 -5.39 2.46
N SER A 107 15.90 -4.38 1.69
CA SER A 107 16.47 -3.03 1.78
C SER A 107 15.93 -2.29 3.01
N PRO A 108 16.77 -1.64 3.81
CA PRO A 108 16.31 -0.81 4.92
C PRO A 108 15.55 0.45 4.45
N ASP A 109 15.75 0.87 3.22
CA ASP A 109 15.12 2.06 2.63
C ASP A 109 13.67 1.81 2.15
N VAL A 110 13.18 0.57 2.14
CA VAL A 110 11.82 0.22 1.73
C VAL A 110 11.03 -0.19 2.96
N ASP A 111 9.90 0.46 3.22
CA ASP A 111 9.03 0.19 4.37
C ASP A 111 7.87 -0.75 4.03
N GLY A 112 7.44 -0.80 2.78
CA GLY A 112 6.37 -1.69 2.33
C GLY A 112 6.26 -1.78 0.81
N ILE A 113 5.46 -2.71 0.35
CA ILE A 113 5.21 -2.95 -1.08
C ILE A 113 3.71 -2.97 -1.35
N VAL A 114 3.29 -2.29 -2.42
CA VAL A 114 1.98 -2.46 -3.04
C VAL A 114 2.16 -3.15 -4.38
N ILE A 115 1.30 -4.10 -4.72
CA ILE A 115 1.32 -4.81 -6.00
C ILE A 115 -0.02 -4.58 -6.69
N THR A 116 -0.03 -3.85 -7.83
CA THR A 116 -1.24 -3.76 -8.65
C THR A 116 -1.36 -4.99 -9.52
N HIS A 117 -2.54 -5.62 -9.52
CA HIS A 117 -2.74 -6.92 -10.13
C HIS A 117 -4.13 -7.03 -10.77
N GLY A 118 -4.28 -7.86 -11.79
CA GLY A 118 -5.60 -8.23 -12.30
C GLY A 118 -6.32 -9.17 -11.33
N THR A 119 -7.65 -9.04 -11.28
CA THR A 119 -8.43 -9.70 -10.22
C THR A 119 -8.67 -11.20 -10.46
N ASP A 120 -8.44 -11.72 -11.67
CA ASP A 120 -8.74 -13.13 -11.99
C ASP A 120 -7.81 -14.13 -11.30
N THR A 121 -6.54 -13.78 -11.12
CA THR A 121 -5.56 -14.62 -10.41
C THR A 121 -4.88 -13.87 -9.25
N LEU A 122 -5.57 -12.86 -8.70
CA LEU A 122 -5.06 -12.09 -7.58
C LEU A 122 -4.95 -12.97 -6.33
N GLU A 123 -5.94 -13.81 -6.07
CA GLU A 123 -5.98 -14.70 -4.91
C GLU A 123 -4.84 -15.72 -4.93
N GLU A 124 -4.53 -16.31 -6.08
CA GLU A 124 -3.41 -17.26 -6.24
C GLU A 124 -2.07 -16.54 -6.07
N THR A 125 -1.93 -15.35 -6.64
CA THR A 125 -0.71 -14.53 -6.47
C THR A 125 -0.51 -14.12 -5.02
N ALA A 126 -1.59 -13.74 -4.33
CA ALA A 126 -1.56 -13.36 -2.92
C ALA A 126 -1.16 -14.54 -2.04
N PHE A 127 -1.76 -15.72 -2.26
CA PHE A 127 -1.45 -16.94 -1.53
C PHE A 127 0.01 -17.39 -1.78
N PHE A 128 0.44 -17.39 -3.04
CA PHE A 128 1.82 -17.75 -3.38
C PHE A 128 2.84 -16.82 -2.69
N LEU A 129 2.64 -15.51 -2.77
CA LEU A 129 3.51 -14.55 -2.10
C LEU A 129 3.48 -14.69 -0.59
N HIS A 130 2.32 -15.01 0.00
CA HIS A 130 2.19 -15.24 1.44
C HIS A 130 3.07 -16.41 1.93
N LEU A 131 3.27 -17.43 1.09
CA LEU A 131 4.14 -18.58 1.41
C LEU A 131 5.64 -18.28 1.24
N VAL A 132 6.03 -17.33 0.38
CA VAL A 132 7.43 -17.16 -0.03
C VAL A 132 8.06 -15.82 0.35
N VAL A 133 7.28 -14.86 0.85
CA VAL A 133 7.80 -13.59 1.38
C VAL A 133 8.47 -13.83 2.72
N LYS A 134 9.70 -13.26 2.89
CA LYS A 134 10.58 -13.52 4.05
C LYS A 134 10.71 -12.29 4.96
N SER A 135 9.73 -11.41 4.98
CA SER A 135 9.78 -10.15 5.71
C SER A 135 8.48 -9.90 6.42
N GLU A 136 8.54 -9.22 7.55
CA GLU A 136 7.35 -8.73 8.26
C GLU A 136 6.85 -7.37 7.74
N LYS A 137 7.60 -6.72 6.83
CA LYS A 137 7.17 -5.47 6.20
C LYS A 137 5.91 -5.71 5.36
N PRO A 138 4.98 -4.74 5.31
CA PRO A 138 3.72 -4.88 4.59
C PRO A 138 3.89 -5.21 3.10
N VAL A 139 3.12 -6.17 2.62
CA VAL A 139 2.92 -6.45 1.19
C VAL A 139 1.43 -6.49 0.92
N VAL A 140 0.94 -5.57 0.09
CA VAL A 140 -0.47 -5.39 -0.18
C VAL A 140 -0.74 -5.57 -1.68
N LEU A 141 -1.59 -6.52 -2.04
CA LEU A 141 -2.11 -6.64 -3.40
C LEU A 141 -3.38 -5.83 -3.55
N VAL A 142 -3.55 -5.23 -4.73
CA VAL A 142 -4.72 -4.43 -5.08
C VAL A 142 -5.06 -4.59 -6.55
N GLY A 143 -6.34 -4.55 -6.86
CA GLY A 143 -6.87 -4.58 -8.21
C GLY A 143 -8.00 -3.59 -8.42
N ALA A 144 -8.70 -3.75 -9.54
CA ALA A 144 -9.94 -3.03 -9.84
C ALA A 144 -10.87 -3.91 -10.66
N MET A 145 -12.16 -3.72 -10.48
CA MET A 145 -13.20 -4.42 -11.27
C MET A 145 -13.64 -3.63 -12.50
N ARG A 146 -13.32 -2.33 -12.56
CA ARG A 146 -13.62 -1.45 -13.67
C ARG A 146 -12.33 -0.88 -14.26
N PRO A 147 -12.25 -0.74 -15.60
CA PRO A 147 -11.06 -0.19 -16.24
C PRO A 147 -10.82 1.26 -15.81
N ALA A 148 -9.57 1.70 -15.81
CA ALA A 148 -9.18 3.03 -15.36
C ALA A 148 -9.86 4.18 -16.13
N THR A 149 -10.35 3.92 -17.36
CA THR A 149 -11.07 4.90 -18.17
C THR A 149 -12.58 4.94 -17.89
N ALA A 150 -13.11 4.03 -17.07
CA ALA A 150 -14.55 4.01 -16.76
C ALA A 150 -14.98 5.22 -15.93
N ILE A 151 -16.19 5.73 -16.17
CA ILE A 151 -16.77 6.87 -15.45
C ILE A 151 -16.82 6.64 -13.92
N SER A 152 -16.92 5.37 -13.51
CA SER A 152 -16.95 4.96 -12.10
C SER A 152 -15.80 4.00 -11.77
N ALA A 153 -14.60 4.27 -12.30
CA ALA A 153 -13.40 3.47 -12.00
C ALA A 153 -13.15 3.37 -10.49
N ASP A 154 -13.00 2.14 -10.00
CA ASP A 154 -12.70 1.86 -8.59
C ASP A 154 -11.20 1.82 -8.29
N GLY A 155 -10.37 1.70 -9.32
CA GLY A 155 -8.91 1.57 -9.21
C GLY A 155 -8.21 2.68 -8.42
N PRO A 156 -8.49 3.97 -8.67
CA PRO A 156 -7.81 5.07 -7.98
C PRO A 156 -7.99 5.04 -6.45
N LEU A 157 -9.21 4.82 -5.95
CA LEU A 157 -9.47 4.70 -4.51
C LEU A 157 -8.86 3.42 -3.94
N ASN A 158 -8.98 2.30 -4.65
CA ASN A 158 -8.38 1.04 -4.23
C ASN A 158 -6.85 1.18 -4.08
N LEU A 159 -6.18 1.84 -5.03
CA LEU A 159 -4.73 2.07 -4.96
C LEU A 159 -4.34 3.00 -3.81
N LEU A 160 -5.10 4.07 -3.59
CA LEU A 160 -4.89 4.98 -2.46
C LEU A 160 -4.98 4.21 -1.13
N ASN A 161 -6.02 3.40 -0.97
CA ASN A 161 -6.23 2.55 0.21
C ASN A 161 -5.11 1.52 0.38
N ALA A 162 -4.62 0.92 -0.71
CA ALA A 162 -3.51 -0.02 -0.64
C ALA A 162 -2.22 0.64 -0.14
N VAL A 163 -1.95 1.88 -0.55
CA VAL A 163 -0.80 2.65 -0.04
C VAL A 163 -1.01 3.04 1.42
N ALA A 164 -2.20 3.48 1.82
CA ALA A 164 -2.52 3.78 3.22
C ALA A 164 -2.29 2.54 4.11
N LEU A 165 -2.75 1.36 3.67
CA LEU A 165 -2.54 0.10 4.38
C LEU A 165 -1.06 -0.28 4.45
N ALA A 166 -0.33 -0.20 3.33
CA ALA A 166 1.10 -0.54 3.30
C ALA A 166 1.96 0.42 4.14
N ALA A 167 1.51 1.66 4.33
CA ALA A 167 2.16 2.66 5.16
C ALA A 167 1.80 2.55 6.65
N SER A 168 0.79 1.74 7.00
CA SER A 168 0.29 1.64 8.36
C SER A 168 1.06 0.60 9.19
N ARG A 169 1.14 0.84 10.50
CA ARG A 169 1.76 -0.10 11.44
C ARG A 169 0.92 -1.36 11.63
N GLU A 170 -0.38 -1.27 11.43
CA GLU A 170 -1.36 -2.35 11.56
C GLU A 170 -1.13 -3.47 10.54
N ALA A 171 -0.45 -3.19 9.42
CA ALA A 171 -0.12 -4.16 8.39
C ALA A 171 1.17 -4.95 8.66
N ILE A 172 2.02 -4.49 9.60
CA ILE A 172 3.32 -5.14 9.90
C ILE A 172 3.09 -6.52 10.53
N GLY A 173 3.82 -7.55 10.05
CA GLY A 173 3.75 -8.91 10.58
C GLY A 173 2.48 -9.68 10.20
N ARG A 174 1.60 -9.10 9.35
CA ARG A 174 0.36 -9.80 8.93
C ARG A 174 0.50 -10.61 7.65
N GLY A 175 1.73 -10.74 7.13
CA GLY A 175 1.99 -11.42 5.87
C GLY A 175 1.49 -10.61 4.68
N VAL A 176 1.06 -11.30 3.62
CA VAL A 176 0.51 -10.65 2.44
C VAL A 176 -0.97 -10.34 2.65
N LEU A 177 -1.34 -9.09 2.38
CA LEU A 177 -2.70 -8.58 2.47
C LEU A 177 -3.26 -8.29 1.08
N VAL A 178 -4.57 -8.31 0.97
CA VAL A 178 -5.32 -7.88 -0.22
C VAL A 178 -6.31 -6.81 0.20
N THR A 179 -6.37 -5.72 -0.56
CA THR A 179 -7.42 -4.72 -0.35
C THR A 179 -8.14 -4.38 -1.64
N LEU A 180 -9.44 -4.36 -1.56
CA LEU A 180 -10.36 -3.92 -2.61
C LEU A 180 -11.67 -3.47 -1.95
N ASN A 181 -12.30 -2.42 -2.52
CA ASN A 181 -13.59 -1.93 -2.03
C ASN A 181 -13.57 -1.70 -0.51
N GLU A 182 -12.53 -0.99 -0.01
CA GLU A 182 -12.34 -0.58 1.39
C GLU A 182 -12.14 -1.72 2.39
N LYS A 183 -12.19 -2.98 1.96
CA LYS A 183 -12.00 -4.16 2.82
C LYS A 183 -10.57 -4.67 2.77
N ILE A 184 -10.09 -5.20 3.89
CA ILE A 184 -8.77 -5.81 4.04
C ILE A 184 -8.93 -7.30 4.25
N TYR A 185 -8.19 -8.10 3.48
CA TYR A 185 -8.23 -9.56 3.58
C TYR A 185 -6.82 -10.12 3.75
N SER A 186 -6.73 -11.29 4.37
CA SER A 186 -5.51 -12.10 4.31
C SER A 186 -5.33 -12.70 2.92
N GLY A 187 -4.11 -12.65 2.39
CA GLY A 187 -3.77 -13.33 1.16
C GLY A 187 -3.93 -14.86 1.20
N ARG A 188 -4.16 -15.43 2.39
CA ARG A 188 -4.43 -16.86 2.58
C ARG A 188 -5.88 -17.26 2.35
N GLU A 189 -6.81 -16.33 2.61
CA GLU A 189 -8.24 -16.65 2.74
C GLU A 189 -9.10 -15.96 1.69
N VAL A 190 -8.54 -14.95 1.03
CA VAL A 190 -9.30 -14.17 0.05
C VAL A 190 -9.65 -15.00 -1.17
N THR A 191 -10.89 -14.87 -1.65
CA THR A 191 -11.37 -15.53 -2.87
C THR A 191 -12.24 -14.58 -3.67
N LYS A 192 -12.08 -14.57 -5.00
CA LYS A 192 -12.93 -13.84 -5.93
C LYS A 192 -14.27 -14.58 -6.08
N THR A 193 -15.36 -13.94 -5.67
CA THR A 193 -16.70 -14.55 -5.65
C THR A 193 -17.65 -13.99 -6.70
N ASN A 194 -17.26 -12.92 -7.41
CA ASN A 194 -18.09 -12.29 -8.43
C ASN A 194 -17.22 -11.78 -9.58
N THR A 195 -17.72 -11.81 -10.79
CA THR A 195 -17.00 -11.41 -12.01
C THR A 195 -17.19 -9.96 -12.41
N THR A 196 -18.13 -9.23 -11.82
CA THR A 196 -18.51 -7.87 -12.24
C THR A 196 -18.68 -6.87 -11.09
N SER A 197 -19.08 -7.34 -9.91
CA SER A 197 -19.26 -6.47 -8.73
C SER A 197 -17.94 -5.90 -8.24
N VAL A 198 -17.92 -4.64 -7.82
CA VAL A 198 -16.76 -4.06 -7.11
C VAL A 198 -16.54 -4.73 -5.76
N ASP A 199 -17.59 -5.20 -5.12
CA ASP A 199 -17.53 -6.04 -3.92
C ASP A 199 -17.41 -7.52 -4.34
N THR A 200 -16.26 -7.88 -4.87
CA THR A 200 -16.02 -9.18 -5.51
C THR A 200 -15.23 -10.16 -4.63
N PHE A 201 -14.42 -9.67 -3.69
CA PHE A 201 -13.62 -10.53 -2.82
C PHE A 201 -14.31 -10.81 -1.48
N SER A 202 -14.08 -12.03 -1.00
CA SER A 202 -14.60 -12.50 0.27
C SER A 202 -13.60 -13.45 0.92
N ALA A 203 -13.63 -13.57 2.24
CA ALA A 203 -12.96 -14.63 2.99
C ALA A 203 -14.07 -15.36 3.79
N ARG A 204 -14.40 -16.58 3.36
CA ARG A 204 -15.63 -17.26 3.82
C ARG A 204 -15.63 -17.60 5.30
N GLU A 205 -14.50 -18.07 5.83
CA GLU A 205 -14.42 -18.56 7.20
C GLU A 205 -14.05 -17.47 8.20
N TRP A 206 -13.12 -16.57 7.83
CA TRP A 206 -12.56 -15.59 8.75
C TRP A 206 -13.08 -14.16 8.54
N GLY A 207 -13.77 -13.92 7.43
CA GLY A 207 -14.22 -12.56 7.05
C GLY A 207 -13.07 -11.64 6.63
N CYS A 208 -13.36 -10.34 6.56
CA CYS A 208 -12.32 -9.35 6.36
C CYS A 208 -11.56 -9.10 7.68
N LEU A 209 -10.27 -8.77 7.55
CA LEU A 209 -9.41 -8.45 8.70
C LEU A 209 -9.66 -7.03 9.23
N GLY A 210 -10.24 -6.16 8.40
CA GLY A 210 -10.49 -4.77 8.73
C GLY A 210 -11.00 -3.98 7.54
N TYR A 211 -11.03 -2.66 7.71
CA TYR A 211 -11.52 -1.70 6.73
C TYR A 211 -10.59 -0.51 6.61
N ILE A 212 -10.67 0.19 5.48
CA ILE A 212 -9.95 1.44 5.24
C ILE A 212 -10.99 2.51 4.90
N LEU A 213 -11.09 3.52 5.74
CA LEU A 213 -11.99 4.66 5.54
C LEU A 213 -11.18 5.95 5.68
N ASP A 214 -11.28 6.85 4.72
CA ASP A 214 -10.57 8.13 4.72
C ASP A 214 -9.04 7.99 4.97
N ASN A 215 -8.43 6.97 4.37
CA ASN A 215 -7.02 6.57 4.53
C ASN A 215 -6.64 6.07 5.94
N GLN A 216 -7.59 5.81 6.81
CA GLN A 216 -7.37 5.21 8.13
C GLN A 216 -7.71 3.71 8.10
N VAL A 217 -6.86 2.92 8.75
CA VAL A 217 -7.00 1.47 8.88
C VAL A 217 -7.69 1.13 10.19
N PHE A 218 -8.74 0.31 10.12
CA PHE A 218 -9.54 -0.15 11.26
C PHE A 218 -9.61 -1.66 11.32
#